data_9a3b7d482923309d2e3968f17a12271e
#
_entry.id   9a3b7d482923309d2e3968f17a12271e
#
_cell.length_a   1.000
_cell.length_b   1.000
_cell.length_c   1.000
_cell.angle_alpha   90.00
_cell.angle_beta   90.00
_cell.angle_gamma   90.00
#
_symmetry.space_group_name_H-M   'P 1'
#
loop_
_entity.id
_entity.type
_entity.pdbx_description
1 polymer ?
#
loop_
_entity_poly.entity_id
_entity_poly.type
_entity_poly.pdbx_seq_one_letter_code
_entity_poly.pdbx_strand_id
1 'polypeptide(L)'
;MKKRFGIHRYSRIIILLLFAALLALIRPNSFPTMNNLSNVLWAISVVGILVSGSIFVMLLGGIDLSVGSLMGLSACVTVLIIRHFDYSTAGTILGIITAICVGIGAGAVHGFFVTVFRVPAFLVTF
;
A
#
# COMPACT_ATOMS: atom_id res chain seq x y z
N MET A 1 4.48 -9.54 42.50
CA MET A 1 4.77 -9.41 41.06
C MET A 1 4.39 -7.98 40.59
N LYS A 2 5.38 -7.07 40.44
CA LYS A 2 5.15 -5.71 39.96
C LYS A 2 4.82 -5.77 38.46
N LYS A 3 3.60 -5.40 38.09
CA LYS A 3 3.20 -5.14 36.69
C LYS A 3 4.13 -4.08 36.08
N ARG A 4 5.13 -4.49 35.31
CA ARG A 4 5.83 -3.61 34.38
C ARG A 4 4.91 -3.32 33.19
N PHE A 5 3.80 -2.68 33.48
CA PHE A 5 2.82 -2.26 32.49
C PHE A 5 3.23 -0.88 31.95
N GLY A 6 3.44 -0.79 30.67
CA GLY A 6 3.09 0.42 29.92
C GLY A 6 4.16 1.06 29.05
N ILE A 7 5.42 1.16 29.41
CA ILE A 7 6.39 1.96 28.62
C ILE A 7 6.65 1.30 27.24
N HIS A 8 6.81 -0.03 27.20
CA HIS A 8 7.03 -0.74 25.93
C HIS A 8 5.83 -0.71 24.96
N ARG A 9 4.62 -0.56 25.49
CA ARG A 9 3.42 -0.48 24.64
C ARG A 9 3.32 0.86 23.92
N TYR A 10 3.77 1.93 24.56
CA TYR A 10 3.71 3.29 24.01
C TYR A 10 5.03 3.76 23.41
N SER A 11 6.12 2.98 23.55
CA SER A 11 7.44 3.37 23.08
C SER A 11 7.47 3.74 21.59
N ARG A 12 6.72 3.02 20.75
CA ARG A 12 6.63 3.30 19.30
C ARG A 12 5.97 4.66 19.03
N ILE A 13 4.91 4.98 19.78
CA ILE A 13 4.20 6.26 19.66
C ILE A 13 5.08 7.40 20.17
N ILE A 14 5.76 7.19 21.29
CA ILE A 14 6.67 8.18 21.88
C ILE A 14 7.83 8.46 20.92
N ILE A 15 8.45 7.43 20.34
CA ILE A 15 9.53 7.59 19.37
C ILE A 15 9.04 8.37 18.13
N LEU A 16 7.84 8.03 17.62
CA LEU A 16 7.25 8.72 16.48
C LEU A 16 7.02 10.21 16.79
N LEU A 17 6.45 10.51 17.95
CA LEU A 17 6.18 11.89 18.36
C LEU A 17 7.48 12.69 18.59
N LEU A 18 8.50 12.09 19.20
CA LEU A 18 9.81 12.72 19.37
C LEU A 18 10.47 13.00 18.02
N PHE A 19 10.39 12.05 17.09
CA PHE A 19 10.92 12.24 15.73
C PHE A 19 10.18 13.32 14.97
N ALA A 20 8.84 13.35 15.06
CA ALA A 20 8.02 14.39 14.45
C ALA A 20 8.33 15.78 15.05
N ALA A 21 8.49 15.88 16.37
CA ALA A 21 8.88 17.12 17.04
C ALA A 21 10.28 17.59 16.60
N LEU A 22 11.24 16.68 16.49
CA LEU A 22 12.58 16.98 16.00
C LEU A 22 12.54 17.54 14.57
N LEU A 23 11.78 16.91 13.68
CA LEU A 23 11.61 17.39 12.29
C LEU A 23 10.92 18.75 12.24
N ALA A 24 9.94 19.00 13.10
CA ALA A 24 9.28 20.30 13.18
C ALA A 24 10.24 21.42 13.65
N LEU A 25 11.19 21.11 14.54
CA LEU A 25 12.21 22.04 14.96
C LEU A 25 13.26 22.33 13.89
N ILE A 26 13.68 21.30 13.14
CA ILE A 26 14.69 21.42 12.07
C ILE A 26 14.11 22.13 10.84
N ARG A 27 12.84 21.89 10.52
CA ARG A 27 12.18 22.42 9.31
C ARG A 27 10.81 23.04 9.64
N PRO A 28 10.77 24.13 10.42
CA PRO A 28 9.52 24.72 10.91
C PRO A 28 8.60 25.22 9.80
N ASN A 29 9.15 25.67 8.67
CA ASN A 29 8.38 26.21 7.55
C ASN A 29 7.90 25.13 6.55
N SER A 30 8.33 23.88 6.70
CA SER A 30 8.01 22.82 5.76
C SER A 30 7.28 21.65 6.41
N PHE A 31 7.72 21.23 7.61
CA PHE A 31 7.21 20.03 8.24
C PHE A 31 5.82 20.22 8.88
N PRO A 32 5.56 21.24 9.74
CA PRO A 32 4.25 21.44 10.38
C PRO A 32 3.31 22.26 9.49
N THR A 33 3.24 21.94 8.21
CA THR A 33 2.35 22.63 7.25
C THR A 33 1.18 21.76 6.85
N MET A 34 0.04 22.40 6.51
CA MET A 34 -1.14 21.70 6.00
C MET A 34 -0.85 20.90 4.72
N ASN A 35 0.02 21.44 3.85
CA ASN A 35 0.44 20.73 2.64
C ASN A 35 1.19 19.43 2.97
N ASN A 36 2.13 19.49 3.92
CA ASN A 36 2.85 18.30 4.34
C ASN A 36 1.92 17.29 5.03
N LEU A 37 0.99 17.77 5.88
CA LEU A 37 -0.01 16.91 6.51
C LEU A 37 -0.86 16.19 5.46
N SER A 38 -1.34 16.93 4.46
CA SER A 38 -2.09 16.33 3.34
C SER A 38 -1.27 15.28 2.60
N ASN A 39 0.00 15.55 2.30
CA ASN A 39 0.88 14.59 1.64
C ASN A 39 1.09 13.32 2.47
N VAL A 40 1.26 13.46 3.78
CA VAL A 40 1.38 12.32 4.71
C VAL A 40 0.08 11.51 4.74
N LEU A 41 -1.08 12.17 4.81
CA LEU A 41 -2.39 11.49 4.79
C LEU A 41 -2.62 10.75 3.47
N TRP A 42 -2.25 11.34 2.33
CA TRP A 42 -2.27 10.68 1.03
C TRP A 42 -1.40 9.41 1.03
N ALA A 43 -0.15 9.52 1.47
CA ALA A 43 0.76 8.39 1.55
C ALA A 43 0.23 7.27 2.45
N ILE A 44 -0.30 7.62 3.63
CA ILE A 44 -0.89 6.66 4.57
C ILE A 44 -2.13 5.98 3.95
N SER A 45 -2.96 6.72 3.21
CA SER A 45 -4.14 6.17 2.55
C SER A 45 -3.78 5.11 1.52
N VAL A 46 -2.79 5.38 0.66
CA VAL A 46 -2.30 4.41 -0.34
C VAL A 46 -1.74 3.16 0.35
N VAL A 47 -0.83 3.34 1.32
CA VAL A 47 -0.25 2.21 2.07
C VAL A 47 -1.32 1.45 2.84
N GLY A 48 -2.30 2.15 3.42
CA GLY A 48 -3.41 1.54 4.15
C GLY A 48 -4.25 0.60 3.27
N ILE A 49 -4.56 1.02 2.04
CA ILE A 49 -5.29 0.17 1.08
C ILE A 49 -4.47 -1.06 0.71
N LEU A 50 -3.17 -0.90 0.41
CA LEU A 50 -2.28 -2.00 0.06
C LEU A 50 -2.15 -3.01 1.21
N VAL A 51 -1.94 -2.52 2.44
CA VAL A 51 -1.85 -3.36 3.64
C VAL A 51 -3.16 -4.10 3.90
N SER A 52 -4.32 -3.46 3.68
CA SER A 52 -5.63 -4.11 3.84
C SER A 52 -5.78 -5.34 2.93
N GLY A 53 -5.30 -5.25 1.68
CA GLY A 53 -5.25 -6.39 0.78
C GLY A 53 -4.29 -7.48 1.25
N SER A 54 -3.08 -7.10 1.66
CA SER A 54 -2.03 -8.03 2.10
C SER A 54 -2.39 -8.79 3.39
N ILE A 55 -3.23 -8.21 4.26
CA ILE A 55 -3.68 -8.88 5.50
C ILE A 55 -4.39 -10.20 5.19
N PHE A 56 -5.19 -10.29 4.14
CA PHE A 56 -5.88 -11.53 3.78
C PHE A 56 -4.90 -12.65 3.44
N VAL A 57 -3.82 -12.35 2.72
CA VAL A 57 -2.77 -13.33 2.40
C VAL A 57 -2.02 -13.76 3.67
N MET A 58 -1.72 -12.81 4.56
CA MET A 58 -1.05 -13.10 5.84
C MET A 58 -1.91 -13.95 6.77
N LEU A 59 -3.23 -13.74 6.81
CA LEU A 59 -4.16 -14.56 7.59
C LEU A 59 -4.21 -16.02 7.10
N LEU A 60 -3.94 -16.26 5.83
CA LEU A 60 -3.80 -17.60 5.26
C LEU A 60 -2.40 -18.21 5.48
N GLY A 61 -1.52 -17.53 6.22
CA GLY A 61 -0.14 -17.96 6.49
C GLY A 61 0.83 -17.73 5.33
N GLY A 62 0.44 -16.96 4.31
CA GLY A 62 1.27 -16.59 3.18
C GLY A 62 1.94 -15.22 3.36
N ILE A 63 2.96 -14.96 2.52
CA ILE A 63 3.57 -13.65 2.35
C ILE A 63 3.39 -13.28 0.88
N ASP A 64 2.82 -12.10 0.62
CA ASP A 64 2.65 -11.57 -0.73
C ASP A 64 3.74 -10.53 -1.02
N LEU A 65 4.60 -10.85 -1.97
CA LEU A 65 5.69 -9.98 -2.42
C LEU A 65 5.31 -9.20 -3.70
N SER A 66 4.17 -9.50 -4.32
CA SER A 66 3.74 -8.89 -5.58
C SER A 66 3.09 -7.52 -5.45
N VAL A 67 2.75 -7.07 -4.24
CA VAL A 67 1.97 -5.84 -4.00
C VAL A 67 2.58 -4.62 -4.71
N GLY A 68 3.89 -4.44 -4.60
CA GLY A 68 4.59 -3.31 -5.23
C GLY A 68 4.63 -3.41 -6.75
N SER A 69 4.92 -4.58 -7.29
CA SER A 69 4.96 -4.82 -8.74
C SER A 69 3.59 -4.73 -9.39
N LEU A 70 2.55 -5.25 -8.74
CA LEU A 70 1.16 -5.13 -9.20
C LEU A 70 0.66 -3.68 -9.16
N MET A 71 1.01 -2.93 -8.13
CA MET A 71 0.72 -1.50 -8.08
C MET A 71 1.38 -0.76 -9.26
N GLY A 72 2.65 -1.03 -9.52
CA GLY A 72 3.38 -0.44 -10.65
C GLY A 72 2.77 -0.82 -12.00
N LEU A 73 2.46 -2.11 -12.20
CA LEU A 73 1.82 -2.60 -13.43
C LEU A 73 0.45 -1.96 -13.65
N SER A 74 -0.40 -1.94 -12.62
CA SER A 74 -1.73 -1.33 -12.69
C SER A 74 -1.65 0.16 -13.01
N ALA A 75 -0.71 0.89 -12.40
CA ALA A 75 -0.50 2.30 -12.67
C ALA A 75 -0.04 2.53 -14.13
N CYS A 76 0.94 1.77 -14.62
CA CYS A 76 1.40 1.88 -16.00
C CYS A 76 0.30 1.64 -17.02
N VAL A 77 -0.46 0.55 -16.86
CA VAL A 77 -1.56 0.21 -17.78
C VAL A 77 -2.65 1.28 -17.74
N THR A 78 -3.01 1.77 -16.55
CA THR A 78 -3.98 2.85 -16.38
C THR A 78 -3.57 4.11 -17.14
N VAL A 79 -2.32 4.55 -16.97
CA VAL A 79 -1.79 5.75 -17.64
C VAL A 79 -1.77 5.58 -19.16
N LEU A 80 -1.40 4.40 -19.67
CA LEU A 80 -1.40 4.12 -21.10
C LEU A 80 -2.81 4.22 -21.70
N ILE A 81 -3.83 3.71 -21.00
CA ILE A 81 -5.22 3.81 -21.45
C ILE A 81 -5.71 5.25 -21.41
N ILE A 82 -5.49 5.96 -20.32
CA ILE A 82 -5.90 7.37 -20.20
C ILE A 82 -5.26 8.21 -21.32
N ARG A 83 -3.98 7.98 -21.60
CA ARG A 83 -3.25 8.65 -22.69
C ARG A 83 -3.81 8.28 -24.06
N HIS A 84 -4.14 7.02 -24.30
CA HIS A 84 -4.71 6.55 -25.57
C HIS A 84 -6.06 7.23 -25.89
N PHE A 85 -6.83 7.57 -24.88
CA PHE A 85 -8.11 8.28 -24.99
C PHE A 85 -7.99 9.78 -24.74
N ASP A 86 -6.83 10.38 -25.01
CA ASP A 86 -6.55 11.83 -24.93
C ASP A 86 -7.01 12.47 -23.61
N TYR A 87 -6.76 11.77 -22.49
CA TYR A 87 -7.13 12.22 -21.12
C TYR A 87 -8.61 12.51 -20.93
N SER A 88 -9.47 11.92 -21.75
CA SER A 88 -10.92 12.08 -21.66
C SER A 88 -11.49 11.40 -20.40
N THR A 89 -12.70 11.79 -20.01
CA THR A 89 -13.44 11.15 -18.93
C THR A 89 -13.65 9.65 -19.19
N ALA A 90 -13.94 9.27 -20.44
CA ALA A 90 -14.07 7.87 -20.84
C ALA A 90 -12.74 7.12 -20.66
N GLY A 91 -11.62 7.72 -21.05
CA GLY A 91 -10.28 7.15 -20.83
C GLY A 91 -9.97 6.95 -19.36
N THR A 92 -10.34 7.89 -18.51
CA THR A 92 -10.17 7.79 -17.06
C THR A 92 -10.98 6.62 -16.47
N ILE A 93 -12.25 6.49 -16.84
CA ILE A 93 -13.12 5.40 -16.38
C ILE A 93 -12.56 4.04 -16.86
N LEU A 94 -12.18 3.93 -18.12
CA LEU A 94 -11.60 2.72 -18.69
C LEU A 94 -10.26 2.37 -18.00
N GLY A 95 -9.43 3.36 -17.70
CA GLY A 95 -8.18 3.18 -16.96
C GLY A 95 -8.41 2.57 -15.57
N ILE A 96 -9.39 3.08 -14.83
CA ILE A 96 -9.76 2.54 -13.50
C ILE A 96 -10.26 1.09 -13.62
N ILE A 97 -11.17 0.83 -14.58
CA ILE A 97 -11.68 -0.53 -14.81
C ILE A 97 -10.54 -1.49 -15.14
N THR A 98 -9.60 -1.06 -15.99
CA THR A 98 -8.47 -1.89 -16.37
C THR A 98 -7.54 -2.17 -15.19
N ALA A 99 -7.28 -1.18 -14.32
CA ALA A 99 -6.50 -1.40 -13.10
C ALA A 99 -7.12 -2.49 -12.21
N ILE A 100 -8.46 -2.45 -12.05
CA ILE A 100 -9.20 -3.47 -11.29
C ILE A 100 -9.07 -4.85 -11.97
N CYS A 101 -9.22 -4.91 -13.29
CA CYS A 101 -9.07 -6.16 -14.04
C CYS A 101 -7.67 -6.75 -13.93
N VAL A 102 -6.62 -5.92 -13.97
CA VAL A 102 -5.22 -6.35 -13.76
C VAL A 102 -5.06 -6.94 -12.36
N GLY A 103 -5.57 -6.28 -11.33
CA GLY A 103 -5.52 -6.80 -9.95
C GLY A 103 -6.25 -8.13 -9.77
N ILE A 104 -7.48 -8.23 -10.31
CA ILE A 104 -8.27 -9.47 -10.26
C ILE A 104 -7.57 -10.60 -11.02
N GLY A 105 -7.07 -10.31 -12.22
CA GLY A 105 -6.36 -11.29 -13.06
C GLY A 105 -5.11 -11.84 -12.38
N ALA A 106 -4.27 -10.96 -11.85
CA ALA A 106 -3.07 -11.34 -11.10
C ALA A 106 -3.43 -12.16 -9.85
N GLY A 107 -4.41 -11.69 -9.06
CA GLY A 107 -4.89 -12.40 -7.88
C GLY A 107 -5.45 -13.80 -8.21
N ALA A 108 -6.18 -13.94 -9.32
CA ALA A 108 -6.68 -15.23 -9.78
C ALA A 108 -5.54 -16.18 -10.17
N VAL A 109 -4.51 -15.68 -10.86
CA VAL A 109 -3.32 -16.47 -11.24
C VAL A 109 -2.57 -16.91 -9.99
N HIS A 110 -2.26 -15.98 -9.07
CA HIS A 110 -1.58 -16.31 -7.82
C HIS A 110 -2.38 -17.30 -6.97
N GLY A 111 -3.69 -17.06 -6.80
CA GLY A 111 -4.57 -17.94 -6.06
C GLY A 111 -4.65 -19.35 -6.67
N PHE A 112 -4.68 -19.45 -7.98
CA PHE A 112 -4.68 -20.74 -8.70
C PHE A 112 -3.41 -21.54 -8.39
N PHE A 113 -2.23 -20.93 -8.51
CA PHE A 113 -0.97 -21.63 -8.22
C PHE A 113 -0.84 -22.04 -6.76
N VAL A 114 -1.26 -21.18 -5.83
CA VAL A 114 -1.20 -21.48 -4.40
C VAL A 114 -2.17 -22.60 -4.02
N THR A 115 -3.39 -22.59 -4.56
CA THR A 115 -4.44 -23.54 -4.15
C THR A 115 -4.35 -24.88 -4.88
N VAL A 116 -4.16 -24.86 -6.20
CA VAL A 116 -4.15 -26.08 -7.02
C VAL A 116 -2.80 -26.77 -6.96
N PHE A 117 -1.71 -26.03 -7.15
CA PHE A 117 -0.36 -26.59 -7.15
C PHE A 117 0.29 -26.61 -5.77
N ARG A 118 -0.37 -26.03 -4.76
CA ARG A 118 0.14 -25.94 -3.38
C ARG A 118 1.53 -25.30 -3.30
N VAL A 119 1.82 -24.40 -4.22
CA VAL A 119 3.07 -23.63 -4.23
C VAL A 119 3.00 -22.59 -3.10
N PRO A 120 4.03 -22.42 -2.27
CA PRO A 120 4.05 -21.37 -1.26
C PRO A 120 3.81 -19.99 -1.87
N ALA A 121 2.96 -19.17 -1.23
CA ALA A 121 2.54 -17.87 -1.76
C ALA A 121 3.72 -16.96 -2.12
N PHE A 122 4.77 -16.92 -1.30
CA PHE A 122 5.95 -16.10 -1.56
C PHE A 122 6.70 -16.46 -2.84
N LEU A 123 6.67 -17.74 -3.27
CA LEU A 123 7.29 -18.18 -4.52
C LEU A 123 6.48 -17.77 -5.75
N VAL A 124 5.16 -17.72 -5.61
CA VAL A 124 4.26 -17.33 -6.71
C VAL A 124 4.24 -15.83 -6.90
N THR A 125 4.46 -15.06 -5.83
CA THR A 125 4.36 -13.60 -5.81
C THR A 125 5.71 -12.90 -5.96
N PHE A 126 6.81 -13.63 -5.98
CA PHE A 126 8.16 -13.13 -6.23
C PHE A 126 8.39 -12.89 -7.72
#